data_22f6c8063a0190487b61edeb1edfda8a
#
_entry.id   22f6c8063a0190487b61edeb1edfda8a
#
_cell.length_a   1.000
_cell.length_b   1.000
_cell.length_c   1.000
_cell.angle_alpha   90.00
_cell.angle_beta   90.00
_cell.angle_gamma   90.00
#
_symmetry.space_group_name_H-M   'P 1'
#
loop_
_entity.id
_entity.type
_entity.pdbx_description
1 polymer ?
#
loop_
_entity_poly.entity_id
_entity_poly.type
_entity_poly.pdbx_seq_one_letter_code
_entity_poly.pdbx_strand_id
1 'polypeptide(L)'
;MNHADRNRSGELARNAEVALRFKKSQGTPQMPQVEREVLAPNYDRVRGGNFHLAGNARDQGWPHPGMYLRAAFPDRVDVIEEVIAEGDRVGLLFRVTATHTGNFFGIPPTGRKVDVYEMAMLRIVGGQMVEGWFMMDETALLKQLGVKLPPRKDGQFIAPPLPDTGENPDAFAQRLASQPRVSQQDRNKIIVARSRGSARFKEGQAADHRQRRSGFQHLREYSKAHGYGELALDAAFPDRRDRIEVLMAEGDQVWIRFNTSGTHQASICGLPASGKRVGVPVVAIMNFSGGQWRESWTFADEFGFLLQLGAPNLVLL
;
A
#
# COMPACT_ATOMS: atom_id res chain seq x y z
N MET A 1 -10.20 -14.04 -13.49
CA MET A 1 -10.45 -12.94 -14.43
C MET A 1 -11.68 -12.21 -13.95
N ASN A 2 -11.50 -11.05 -13.33
CA ASN A 2 -12.60 -10.27 -12.74
C ASN A 2 -13.43 -9.54 -13.80
N HIS A 3 -14.68 -9.21 -13.46
CA HIS A 3 -15.65 -8.53 -14.33
C HIS A 3 -15.16 -7.21 -14.96
N ALA A 4 -14.13 -6.56 -14.40
CA ALA A 4 -13.56 -5.31 -14.90
C ALA A 4 -12.80 -5.44 -16.24
N ASP A 5 -12.31 -6.63 -16.58
CA ASP A 5 -11.50 -6.81 -17.80
C ASP A 5 -12.29 -6.74 -19.12
N ARG A 6 -13.62 -6.72 -19.08
CA ARG A 6 -14.42 -6.91 -20.29
C ARG A 6 -14.80 -5.64 -21.05
N ASN A 7 -14.55 -4.44 -20.47
CA ASN A 7 -15.05 -3.20 -21.07
C ASN A 7 -14.08 -2.01 -21.07
N ARG A 8 -12.79 -2.24 -20.82
CA ARG A 8 -11.79 -1.16 -20.99
C ARG A 8 -11.66 -0.84 -22.47
N SER A 9 -11.92 0.41 -22.84
CA SER A 9 -11.76 0.87 -24.22
C SER A 9 -10.46 1.67 -24.40
N GLY A 10 -9.81 1.47 -25.53
CA GLY A 10 -8.76 2.34 -26.04
C GLY A 10 -7.54 2.48 -25.12
N GLU A 11 -7.31 3.68 -24.59
CA GLU A 11 -6.11 4.02 -23.83
C GLU A 11 -6.03 3.31 -22.49
N LEU A 12 -7.14 3.17 -21.76
CA LEU A 12 -7.18 2.47 -20.47
C LEU A 12 -6.76 1.02 -20.60
N ALA A 13 -7.20 0.34 -21.65
CA ALA A 13 -6.79 -1.05 -21.93
C ALA A 13 -5.29 -1.14 -22.20
N ARG A 14 -4.74 -0.22 -23.01
CA ARG A 14 -3.31 -0.17 -23.28
C ARG A 14 -2.48 0.12 -22.00
N ASN A 15 -2.92 1.06 -21.19
CA ASN A 15 -2.23 1.37 -19.93
C ASN A 15 -2.24 0.16 -18.98
N ALA A 16 -3.37 -0.52 -18.83
CA ALA A 16 -3.46 -1.74 -18.04
C ALA A 16 -2.53 -2.85 -18.59
N GLU A 17 -2.45 -3.01 -19.92
CA GLU A 17 -1.57 -3.99 -20.57
C GLU A 17 -0.09 -3.71 -20.28
N VAL A 18 0.35 -2.45 -20.39
CA VAL A 18 1.72 -2.03 -20.02
C VAL A 18 2.06 -2.42 -18.59
N ALA A 19 1.17 -2.11 -17.64
CA ALA A 19 1.33 -2.45 -16.23
C ALA A 19 1.40 -3.96 -15.99
N LEU A 20 0.49 -4.71 -16.61
CA LEU A 20 0.45 -6.18 -16.50
C LEU A 20 1.68 -6.83 -17.13
N ARG A 21 2.13 -6.35 -18.27
CA ARG A 21 3.33 -6.84 -18.95
C ARG A 21 4.56 -6.65 -18.08
N PHE A 22 4.71 -5.47 -17.47
CA PHE A 22 5.78 -5.20 -16.51
C PHE A 22 5.75 -6.17 -15.33
N LYS A 23 4.60 -6.36 -14.71
CA LYS A 23 4.49 -7.22 -13.52
C LYS A 23 4.69 -8.69 -13.84
N LYS A 24 4.14 -9.18 -14.94
CA LYS A 24 4.31 -10.57 -15.40
C LYS A 24 5.74 -10.92 -15.81
N SER A 25 6.55 -9.91 -16.13
CA SER A 25 7.98 -10.13 -16.45
C SER A 25 8.86 -10.32 -15.22
N GLN A 26 8.38 -9.98 -14.01
CA GLN A 26 9.17 -10.10 -12.79
C GLN A 26 9.62 -11.54 -12.57
N GLY A 27 10.91 -11.74 -12.23
CA GLY A 27 11.51 -13.06 -12.04
C GLY A 27 11.77 -13.85 -13.34
N THR A 28 11.49 -13.29 -14.51
CA THR A 28 11.73 -13.96 -15.81
C THR A 28 12.97 -13.42 -16.53
N PRO A 29 13.58 -14.19 -17.43
CA PRO A 29 14.70 -13.72 -18.27
C PRO A 29 14.34 -12.54 -19.18
N GLN A 30 13.05 -12.36 -19.51
CA GLN A 30 12.55 -11.28 -20.37
C GLN A 30 12.48 -9.91 -19.68
N MET A 31 12.56 -9.88 -18.35
CA MET A 31 12.39 -8.67 -17.58
C MET A 31 13.27 -7.49 -18.03
N PRO A 32 14.58 -7.62 -18.30
CA PRO A 32 15.39 -6.48 -18.73
C PRO A 32 14.97 -5.90 -20.08
N GLN A 33 14.44 -6.72 -20.97
CA GLN A 33 13.88 -6.26 -22.24
C GLN A 33 12.56 -5.51 -22.02
N VAL A 34 11.65 -6.09 -21.25
CA VAL A 34 10.36 -5.47 -20.94
C VAL A 34 10.56 -4.12 -20.25
N GLU A 35 11.49 -4.03 -19.28
CA GLU A 35 11.80 -2.75 -18.61
C GLU A 35 12.23 -1.67 -19.62
N ARG A 36 13.12 -1.98 -20.56
CA ARG A 36 13.53 -1.01 -21.59
C ARG A 36 12.39 -0.53 -22.49
N GLU A 37 11.39 -1.37 -22.69
CA GLU A 37 10.25 -1.05 -23.56
C GLU A 37 9.17 -0.25 -22.82
N VAL A 38 8.91 -0.58 -21.54
CA VAL A 38 7.77 -0.04 -20.80
C VAL A 38 8.13 1.08 -19.81
N LEU A 39 9.41 1.25 -19.42
CA LEU A 39 9.81 2.33 -18.54
C LEU A 39 10.24 3.55 -19.35
N ALA A 40 9.76 4.72 -18.98
CA ALA A 40 10.25 5.98 -19.53
C ALA A 40 11.71 6.24 -19.07
N PRO A 41 12.52 6.97 -19.85
CA PRO A 41 13.89 7.30 -19.46
C PRO A 41 14.00 8.02 -18.11
N ASN A 42 12.97 8.79 -17.75
CA ASN A 42 12.87 9.54 -16.50
C ASN A 42 11.94 8.85 -15.49
N TYR A 43 11.78 7.53 -15.57
CA TYR A 43 10.92 6.79 -14.67
C TYR A 43 11.28 7.00 -13.20
N ASP A 44 10.32 7.48 -12.43
CA ASP A 44 10.45 7.65 -11.00
C ASP A 44 9.81 6.49 -10.23
N ARG A 45 10.63 5.83 -9.39
CA ARG A 45 10.19 4.73 -8.55
C ARG A 45 10.05 5.17 -7.11
N VAL A 46 8.82 5.39 -6.69
CA VAL A 46 8.48 5.77 -5.32
C VAL A 46 8.19 4.52 -4.49
N ARG A 47 8.79 4.44 -3.32
CA ARG A 47 8.51 3.39 -2.34
C ARG A 47 7.60 3.91 -1.25
N GLY A 48 6.43 3.26 -1.11
CA GLY A 48 5.47 3.60 -0.08
C GLY A 48 5.79 2.95 1.25
N GLY A 49 5.87 1.61 1.29
CA GLY A 49 5.95 0.84 2.52
C GLY A 49 7.35 0.48 2.98
N ASN A 50 8.24 0.08 2.09
CA ASN A 50 9.55 -0.45 2.48
C ASN A 50 10.70 0.57 2.41
N PHE A 51 10.43 1.84 2.68
CA PHE A 51 11.49 2.85 2.67
C PHE A 51 12.50 2.68 3.80
N HIS A 52 12.11 2.12 4.93
CA HIS A 52 12.99 1.78 6.04
C HIS A 52 13.96 0.64 5.69
N LEU A 53 13.52 -0.36 4.93
CA LEU A 53 14.41 -1.37 4.37
C LEU A 53 15.35 -0.75 3.33
N ALA A 54 14.84 0.19 2.52
CA ALA A 54 15.66 0.96 1.61
C ALA A 54 16.74 1.79 2.34
N GLY A 55 16.43 2.32 3.51
CA GLY A 55 17.40 2.97 4.38
C GLY A 55 18.53 2.01 4.80
N ASN A 56 18.19 0.82 5.25
CA ASN A 56 19.17 -0.22 5.56
C ASN A 56 19.99 -0.62 4.34
N ALA A 57 19.38 -0.68 3.17
CA ALA A 57 20.05 -0.96 1.92
C ALA A 57 21.15 0.07 1.61
N ARG A 58 20.86 1.36 1.79
CA ARG A 58 21.87 2.43 1.60
C ARG A 58 23.04 2.27 2.56
N ASP A 59 22.76 1.94 3.82
CA ASP A 59 23.80 1.70 4.82
C ASP A 59 24.72 0.54 4.41
N GLN A 60 24.21 -0.40 3.65
CA GLN A 60 24.96 -1.53 3.09
C GLN A 60 25.61 -1.22 1.72
N GLY A 61 25.46 -0.01 1.23
CA GLY A 61 26.03 0.43 -0.04
C GLY A 61 25.26 -0.03 -1.28
N TRP A 62 23.97 -0.30 -1.16
CA TRP A 62 23.16 -0.80 -2.27
C TRP A 62 22.43 0.35 -2.99
N PRO A 63 22.54 0.45 -4.30
CA PRO A 63 22.09 1.65 -5.02
C PRO A 63 20.58 1.74 -5.21
N HIS A 64 19.86 0.62 -5.20
CA HIS A 64 18.42 0.60 -5.47
C HIS A 64 17.69 -0.54 -4.76
N PRO A 65 16.63 -0.28 -3.96
CA PRO A 65 15.92 -1.32 -3.20
C PRO A 65 15.38 -2.48 -4.04
N GLY A 66 14.90 -2.22 -5.26
CA GLY A 66 14.35 -3.25 -6.14
C GLY A 66 15.35 -4.32 -6.57
N MET A 67 16.64 -4.01 -6.64
CA MET A 67 17.68 -4.99 -6.99
C MET A 67 17.81 -6.08 -5.94
N TYR A 68 17.54 -5.77 -4.70
CA TYR A 68 17.63 -6.69 -3.58
C TYR A 68 16.53 -7.73 -3.57
N LEU A 69 15.32 -7.29 -3.88
CA LEU A 69 14.21 -8.23 -4.02
C LEU A 69 14.54 -9.28 -5.07
N ARG A 70 15.19 -8.89 -6.18
CA ARG A 70 15.62 -9.84 -7.23
C ARG A 70 16.73 -10.78 -6.75
N ALA A 71 17.73 -10.24 -6.07
CA ALA A 71 18.84 -11.05 -5.55
C ALA A 71 18.40 -11.97 -4.43
N ALA A 72 17.51 -11.50 -3.55
CA ALA A 72 17.00 -12.28 -2.43
C ALA A 72 15.95 -13.32 -2.85
N PHE A 73 15.16 -13.01 -3.89
CA PHE A 73 14.01 -13.80 -4.35
C PHE A 73 14.07 -13.99 -5.89
N PRO A 74 15.01 -14.78 -6.41
CA PRO A 74 15.24 -14.89 -7.86
C PRO A 74 14.12 -15.61 -8.61
N ASP A 75 13.34 -16.46 -7.93
CA ASP A 75 12.20 -17.20 -8.45
C ASP A 75 10.86 -16.46 -8.25
N ARG A 76 10.91 -15.16 -7.98
CA ARG A 76 9.72 -14.32 -7.76
C ARG A 76 8.70 -14.45 -8.88
N VAL A 77 7.43 -14.66 -8.50
CA VAL A 77 6.27 -14.59 -9.38
C VAL A 77 5.26 -13.63 -8.78
N ASP A 78 4.77 -12.70 -9.61
CA ASP A 78 3.71 -11.77 -9.23
C ASP A 78 2.35 -12.31 -9.69
N VAL A 79 1.53 -12.76 -8.75
CA VAL A 79 0.17 -13.29 -9.00
C VAL A 79 -0.82 -12.14 -8.92
N ILE A 80 -1.27 -11.64 -10.07
CA ILE A 80 -2.18 -10.50 -10.14
C ILE A 80 -3.59 -10.92 -9.70
N GLU A 81 -4.16 -10.21 -8.73
CA GLU A 81 -5.51 -10.45 -8.22
C GLU A 81 -6.52 -9.42 -8.74
N GLU A 82 -6.17 -8.12 -8.67
CA GLU A 82 -7.06 -7.04 -9.10
C GLU A 82 -6.28 -5.98 -9.90
N VAL A 83 -6.95 -5.40 -10.88
CA VAL A 83 -6.44 -4.31 -11.72
C VAL A 83 -7.51 -3.25 -11.87
N ILE A 84 -7.15 -1.99 -11.68
CA ILE A 84 -7.99 -0.83 -11.95
C ILE A 84 -7.26 0.16 -12.86
N ALA A 85 -7.97 0.84 -13.76
CA ALA A 85 -7.43 1.89 -14.61
C ALA A 85 -8.36 3.09 -14.68
N GLU A 86 -7.83 4.30 -14.49
CA GLU A 86 -8.52 5.58 -14.70
C GLU A 86 -7.53 6.63 -15.20
N GLY A 87 -7.83 7.27 -16.33
CA GLY A 87 -6.94 8.25 -16.93
C GLY A 87 -5.56 7.65 -17.27
N ASP A 88 -4.51 8.30 -16.80
CA ASP A 88 -3.11 7.86 -16.97
C ASP A 88 -2.63 6.93 -15.85
N ARG A 89 -3.50 6.49 -14.94
CA ARG A 89 -3.15 5.68 -13.78
C ARG A 89 -3.66 4.25 -13.87
N VAL A 90 -2.85 3.33 -13.33
CA VAL A 90 -3.21 1.91 -13.19
C VAL A 90 -2.86 1.48 -11.76
N GLY A 91 -3.83 0.87 -11.07
CA GLY A 91 -3.64 0.21 -9.79
C GLY A 91 -3.57 -1.32 -9.95
N LEU A 92 -2.69 -1.96 -9.22
CA LEU A 92 -2.51 -3.41 -9.21
C LEU A 92 -2.48 -3.91 -7.76
N LEU A 93 -3.33 -4.89 -7.44
CA LEU A 93 -3.20 -5.73 -6.25
C LEU A 93 -2.68 -7.10 -6.69
N PHE A 94 -1.61 -7.56 -6.08
CA PHE A 94 -0.99 -8.83 -6.42
C PHE A 94 -0.31 -9.46 -5.22
N ARG A 95 -0.09 -10.77 -5.30
CA ARG A 95 0.75 -11.50 -4.34
C ARG A 95 2.11 -11.80 -4.94
N VAL A 96 3.12 -11.59 -4.14
CA VAL A 96 4.50 -11.97 -4.45
C VAL A 96 4.75 -13.34 -3.85
N THR A 97 4.95 -14.34 -4.70
CA THR A 97 5.35 -15.69 -4.28
C THR A 97 6.81 -15.91 -4.68
N ALA A 98 7.62 -16.41 -3.75
CA ALA A 98 9.04 -16.62 -3.99
C ALA A 98 9.68 -17.51 -2.93
N THR A 99 10.95 -17.90 -3.15
CA THR A 99 11.81 -18.57 -2.18
C THR A 99 12.95 -17.64 -1.78
N HIS A 100 13.18 -17.46 -0.48
CA HIS A 100 14.26 -16.61 0.05
C HIS A 100 15.60 -17.36 -0.03
N THR A 101 16.36 -17.10 -1.09
CA THR A 101 17.63 -17.78 -1.38
C THR A 101 18.85 -16.87 -1.42
N GLY A 102 18.67 -15.54 -1.37
CA GLY A 102 19.75 -14.56 -1.33
C GLY A 102 19.69 -13.71 -0.07
N ASN A 103 20.71 -12.87 0.16
CA ASN A 103 20.72 -11.93 1.27
C ASN A 103 19.62 -10.86 1.10
N PHE A 104 18.81 -10.66 2.13
CA PHE A 104 17.75 -9.66 2.14
C PHE A 104 17.98 -8.63 3.25
N PHE A 105 18.62 -7.52 2.92
CA PHE A 105 18.94 -6.43 3.86
C PHE A 105 19.66 -6.89 5.15
N GLY A 106 20.64 -7.77 5.00
CA GLY A 106 21.37 -8.35 6.13
C GLY A 106 20.71 -9.60 6.73
N ILE A 107 19.53 -9.98 6.28
CA ILE A 107 18.90 -11.25 6.62
C ILE A 107 19.49 -12.33 5.70
N PRO A 108 20.21 -13.34 6.23
CA PRO A 108 20.78 -14.42 5.43
C PRO A 108 19.67 -15.28 4.80
N PRO A 109 19.96 -16.00 3.70
CA PRO A 109 19.00 -16.91 3.08
C PRO A 109 18.37 -17.89 4.07
N THR A 110 17.03 -17.92 4.13
CA THR A 110 16.31 -18.84 5.02
C THR A 110 15.82 -20.08 4.33
N GLY A 111 15.83 -20.12 2.99
CA GLY A 111 15.21 -21.18 2.18
C GLY A 111 13.68 -21.23 2.27
N ARG A 112 13.04 -20.32 2.99
CA ARG A 112 11.59 -20.31 3.18
C ARG A 112 10.87 -19.72 1.98
N LYS A 113 9.70 -20.29 1.70
CA LYS A 113 8.76 -19.74 0.71
C LYS A 113 7.97 -18.59 1.35
N VAL A 114 7.68 -17.58 0.55
CA VAL A 114 6.87 -16.43 0.94
C VAL A 114 5.70 -16.28 -0.04
N ASP A 115 4.59 -15.77 0.48
CA ASP A 115 3.38 -15.40 -0.26
C ASP A 115 2.78 -14.17 0.41
N VAL A 116 3.10 -12.99 -0.12
CA VAL A 116 2.77 -11.71 0.51
C VAL A 116 2.09 -10.76 -0.46
N TYR A 117 1.19 -9.93 0.05
CA TYR A 117 0.57 -8.87 -0.74
C TYR A 117 1.56 -7.74 -1.06
N GLU A 118 1.48 -7.27 -2.29
CA GLU A 118 2.07 -6.00 -2.73
C GLU A 118 1.04 -5.24 -3.57
N MET A 119 1.03 -3.93 -3.44
CA MET A 119 0.25 -3.04 -4.28
C MET A 119 1.15 -2.15 -5.10
N ALA A 120 0.71 -1.83 -6.31
CA ALA A 120 1.31 -0.82 -7.15
C ALA A 120 0.27 0.19 -7.63
N MET A 121 0.66 1.46 -7.67
CA MET A 121 -0.05 2.50 -8.40
C MET A 121 0.93 3.12 -9.39
N LEU A 122 0.63 2.97 -10.65
CA LEU A 122 1.50 3.32 -11.78
C LEU A 122 0.91 4.49 -12.52
N ARG A 123 1.75 5.37 -13.04
CA ARG A 123 1.36 6.41 -13.98
C ARG A 123 1.98 6.11 -15.33
N ILE A 124 1.15 6.06 -16.38
CA ILE A 124 1.53 5.64 -17.73
C ILE A 124 1.16 6.76 -18.69
N VAL A 125 2.14 7.28 -19.41
CA VAL A 125 1.97 8.35 -20.39
C VAL A 125 2.63 7.91 -21.69
N GLY A 126 1.91 8.04 -22.80
CA GLY A 126 2.43 7.64 -24.12
C GLY A 126 2.83 6.16 -24.23
N GLY A 127 2.20 5.28 -23.43
CA GLY A 127 2.50 3.85 -23.42
C GLY A 127 3.73 3.46 -22.58
N GLN A 128 4.30 4.39 -21.82
CA GLN A 128 5.42 4.12 -20.93
C GLN A 128 5.10 4.53 -19.49
N MET A 129 5.60 3.77 -18.52
CA MET A 129 5.52 4.11 -17.11
C MET A 129 6.48 5.25 -16.80
N VAL A 130 5.92 6.36 -16.28
CA VAL A 130 6.68 7.54 -15.84
C VAL A 130 6.83 7.59 -14.32
N GLU A 131 5.92 6.95 -13.58
CA GLU A 131 5.95 6.86 -12.12
C GLU A 131 5.45 5.49 -11.67
N GLY A 132 6.07 4.92 -10.66
CA GLY A 132 5.63 3.70 -10.00
C GLY A 132 5.74 3.80 -8.49
N TRP A 133 4.60 3.76 -7.80
CA TRP A 133 4.53 3.65 -6.36
C TRP A 133 4.20 2.22 -5.95
N PHE A 134 4.93 1.67 -4.97
CA PHE A 134 4.82 0.28 -4.55
C PHE A 134 4.81 0.17 -3.03
N MET A 135 3.96 -0.72 -2.47
CA MET A 135 3.91 -1.04 -1.05
C MET A 135 3.68 -2.54 -0.86
N MET A 136 4.61 -3.19 -0.16
CA MET A 136 4.55 -4.62 0.18
C MET A 136 4.15 -4.81 1.64
N ASP A 137 3.51 -5.93 1.97
CA ASP A 137 3.28 -6.36 3.34
C ASP A 137 4.58 -6.90 3.98
N GLU A 138 5.42 -5.99 4.44
CA GLU A 138 6.72 -6.33 5.03
C GLU A 138 6.59 -7.05 6.36
N THR A 139 5.51 -6.77 7.11
CA THR A 139 5.21 -7.51 8.35
C THR A 139 4.94 -8.97 8.04
N ALA A 140 4.09 -9.27 7.04
CA ALA A 140 3.85 -10.65 6.61
C ALA A 140 5.13 -11.31 6.09
N LEU A 141 5.94 -10.57 5.32
CA LEU A 141 7.21 -11.07 4.79
C LEU A 141 8.13 -11.52 5.92
N LEU A 142 8.41 -10.66 6.90
CA LEU A 142 9.29 -10.98 8.02
C LEU A 142 8.75 -12.14 8.88
N LYS A 143 7.44 -12.20 9.10
CA LYS A 143 6.79 -13.33 9.80
C LYS A 143 7.00 -14.64 9.07
N GLN A 144 6.81 -14.67 7.74
CA GLN A 144 7.00 -15.88 6.94
C GLN A 144 8.46 -16.30 6.84
N LEU A 145 9.38 -15.35 6.80
CA LEU A 145 10.81 -15.63 6.90
C LEU A 145 11.22 -16.12 8.31
N GLY A 146 10.39 -15.87 9.32
CA GLY A 146 10.64 -16.24 10.71
C GLY A 146 11.81 -15.49 11.32
N VAL A 147 12.00 -14.24 10.91
CA VAL A 147 13.13 -13.40 11.30
C VAL A 147 12.66 -12.02 11.77
N LYS A 148 13.52 -11.37 12.52
CA LYS A 148 13.39 -9.96 12.88
C LYS A 148 14.29 -9.13 11.98
N LEU A 149 13.91 -7.89 11.72
CA LEU A 149 14.79 -6.98 11.00
C LEU A 149 16.02 -6.69 11.87
N PRO A 150 17.24 -6.90 11.35
CA PRO A 150 18.45 -6.50 12.07
C PRO A 150 18.47 -4.97 12.21
N PRO A 151 18.97 -4.45 13.35
CA PRO A 151 19.14 -3.01 13.53
C PRO A 151 20.17 -2.46 12.53
N ARG A 152 20.12 -1.16 12.30
CA ARG A 152 21.17 -0.43 11.59
C ARG A 152 22.51 -0.51 12.37
N LYS A 153 23.60 -0.07 11.72
CA LYS A 153 24.93 -0.05 12.36
C LYS A 153 25.00 0.77 13.67
N ASP A 154 24.13 1.79 13.79
CA ASP A 154 23.96 2.60 14.99
C ASP A 154 23.05 1.95 16.05
N GLY A 155 22.59 0.72 15.83
CA GLY A 155 21.71 -0.02 16.74
C GLY A 155 20.26 0.49 16.74
N GLN A 156 19.90 1.47 15.91
CA GLN A 156 18.59 2.10 15.91
C GLN A 156 17.68 1.54 14.81
N PHE A 157 16.38 1.66 15.06
CA PHE A 157 15.34 1.48 14.04
C PHE A 157 14.76 2.86 13.75
N ILE A 158 15.21 3.49 12.65
CA ILE A 158 14.78 4.83 12.29
C ILE A 158 13.95 4.76 11.01
N ALA A 159 12.71 5.20 11.12
CA ALA A 159 11.88 5.53 9.99
C ALA A 159 11.23 6.90 10.28
N PRO A 160 11.54 7.94 9.51
CA PRO A 160 10.87 9.22 9.68
C PRO A 160 9.40 9.09 9.27
N PRO A 161 8.47 9.83 9.90
CA PRO A 161 7.10 9.90 9.44
C PRO A 161 7.06 10.42 8.00
N LEU A 162 6.14 9.91 7.19
CA LEU A 162 5.92 10.46 5.86
C LEU A 162 5.50 11.94 5.95
N PRO A 163 5.90 12.75 4.96
CA PRO A 163 5.41 14.11 4.84
C PRO A 163 3.88 14.13 4.77
N ASP A 164 3.27 15.18 5.31
CA ASP A 164 1.80 15.38 5.29
C ASP A 164 1.38 15.91 3.91
N THR A 165 1.62 15.11 2.87
CA THR A 165 1.31 15.40 1.47
C THR A 165 -0.07 14.88 1.08
N GLY A 166 -0.61 15.42 0.00
CA GLY A 166 -1.91 15.05 -0.52
C GLY A 166 -3.01 16.07 -0.21
N GLU A 167 -4.17 15.86 -0.82
CA GLU A 167 -5.33 16.75 -0.71
C GLU A 167 -6.15 16.44 0.54
N ASN A 168 -6.71 17.48 1.17
CA ASN A 168 -7.68 17.30 2.24
C ASN A 168 -8.91 16.55 1.71
N PRO A 169 -9.39 15.49 2.38
CA PRO A 169 -10.50 14.67 1.89
C PRO A 169 -11.81 15.41 1.71
N ASP A 170 -12.14 16.35 2.60
CA ASP A 170 -13.37 17.15 2.48
C ASP A 170 -13.28 18.14 1.30
N ALA A 171 -12.11 18.76 1.09
CA ALA A 171 -11.86 19.63 -0.08
C ALA A 171 -11.92 18.82 -1.39
N PHE A 172 -11.34 17.61 -1.41
CA PHE A 172 -11.42 16.71 -2.56
C PHE A 172 -12.89 16.37 -2.90
N ALA A 173 -13.67 15.96 -1.90
CA ALA A 173 -15.08 15.63 -2.08
C ALA A 173 -15.89 16.83 -2.58
N GLN A 174 -15.64 18.02 -2.03
CA GLN A 174 -16.30 19.26 -2.45
C GLN A 174 -15.96 19.62 -3.90
N ARG A 175 -14.68 19.54 -4.28
CA ARG A 175 -14.22 19.80 -5.64
C ARG A 175 -14.89 18.88 -6.66
N LEU A 176 -15.00 17.58 -6.39
CA LEU A 176 -15.71 16.64 -7.26
C LEU A 176 -17.21 16.93 -7.32
N ALA A 177 -17.84 17.22 -6.18
CA ALA A 177 -19.27 17.48 -6.10
C ALA A 177 -19.69 18.78 -6.82
N SER A 178 -18.77 19.76 -6.98
CA SER A 178 -19.02 21.01 -7.67
C SER A 178 -18.88 20.95 -9.20
N GLN A 179 -18.54 19.79 -9.77
CA GLN A 179 -18.44 19.63 -11.22
C GLN A 179 -19.83 19.73 -11.89
N PRO A 180 -19.92 20.27 -13.12
CA PRO A 180 -21.19 20.42 -13.82
C PRO A 180 -21.92 19.10 -14.07
N ARG A 181 -21.18 18.01 -14.17
CA ARG A 181 -21.71 16.65 -14.29
C ARG A 181 -20.93 15.72 -13.37
N VAL A 182 -21.62 15.06 -12.48
CA VAL A 182 -21.06 14.09 -11.53
C VAL A 182 -21.48 12.70 -11.97
N SER A 183 -20.53 11.91 -12.43
CA SER A 183 -20.76 10.51 -12.83
C SER A 183 -21.05 9.62 -11.62
N GLN A 184 -21.47 8.36 -11.85
CA GLN A 184 -21.60 7.41 -10.73
C GLN A 184 -20.24 7.12 -10.07
N GLN A 185 -19.19 7.01 -10.87
CA GLN A 185 -17.82 6.84 -10.36
C GLN A 185 -17.38 8.03 -9.49
N ASP A 186 -17.72 9.27 -9.89
CA ASP A 186 -17.41 10.46 -9.08
C ASP A 186 -18.21 10.46 -7.78
N ARG A 187 -19.50 10.06 -7.80
CA ARG A 187 -20.29 9.88 -6.57
C ARG A 187 -19.63 8.86 -5.64
N ASN A 188 -19.17 7.74 -6.15
CA ASN A 188 -18.48 6.73 -5.37
C ASN A 188 -17.16 7.29 -4.79
N LYS A 189 -16.37 8.02 -5.58
CA LYS A 189 -15.17 8.72 -5.09
C LYS A 189 -15.48 9.75 -4.01
N ILE A 190 -16.56 10.52 -4.14
CA ILE A 190 -17.00 11.49 -3.12
C ILE A 190 -17.32 10.79 -1.80
N ILE A 191 -18.06 9.67 -1.83
CA ILE A 191 -18.37 8.87 -0.64
C ILE A 191 -17.08 8.39 0.02
N VAL A 192 -16.14 7.84 -0.74
CA VAL A 192 -14.86 7.36 -0.22
C VAL A 192 -14.04 8.51 0.38
N ALA A 193 -13.94 9.66 -0.29
CA ALA A 193 -13.24 10.82 0.21
C ALA A 193 -13.83 11.30 1.54
N ARG A 194 -15.16 11.48 1.63
CA ARG A 194 -15.85 11.89 2.87
C ARG A 194 -15.60 10.92 4.04
N SER A 195 -15.46 9.62 3.76
CA SER A 195 -15.13 8.64 4.81
C SER A 195 -13.73 8.85 5.43
N ARG A 196 -12.87 9.62 4.77
CA ARG A 196 -11.53 10.00 5.25
C ARG A 196 -11.47 11.42 5.79
N GLY A 197 -12.55 12.20 5.62
CA GLY A 197 -12.65 13.59 6.07
C GLY A 197 -12.83 13.76 7.57
N SER A 198 -13.06 15.01 7.98
CA SER A 198 -13.19 15.41 9.38
C SER A 198 -14.30 14.69 10.14
N ALA A 199 -15.43 14.45 9.47
CA ALA A 199 -16.59 13.77 10.05
C ALA A 199 -16.49 12.23 9.97
N ARG A 200 -15.53 11.68 9.24
CA ARG A 200 -15.33 10.22 9.03
C ARG A 200 -16.63 9.48 8.70
N PHE A 201 -17.40 10.04 7.80
CA PHE A 201 -18.70 9.53 7.40
C PHE A 201 -18.62 8.11 6.85
N LYS A 202 -19.41 7.20 7.43
CA LYS A 202 -19.70 5.88 6.86
C LYS A 202 -21.03 5.84 6.11
N GLU A 203 -21.54 7.00 5.72
CA GLU A 203 -22.87 7.16 5.11
C GLU A 203 -23.06 6.28 3.86
N GLY A 204 -22.01 6.07 3.07
CA GLY A 204 -22.05 5.20 1.91
C GLY A 204 -21.78 3.72 2.19
N GLN A 205 -21.54 3.32 3.44
CA GLN A 205 -21.28 1.93 3.80
C GLN A 205 -22.58 1.16 3.95
N ALA A 206 -22.73 0.03 3.27
CA ALA A 206 -23.87 -0.84 3.42
C ALA A 206 -23.92 -1.48 4.82
N ALA A 207 -25.11 -1.75 5.33
CA ALA A 207 -25.29 -2.38 6.65
C ALA A 207 -24.67 -3.80 6.71
N ASP A 208 -24.67 -4.51 5.57
CA ASP A 208 -24.08 -5.83 5.38
C ASP A 208 -22.63 -5.80 4.85
N HIS A 209 -21.94 -4.65 5.06
CA HIS A 209 -20.57 -4.46 4.59
C HIS A 209 -19.63 -5.55 5.10
N ARG A 210 -18.81 -6.10 4.19
CA ARG A 210 -17.78 -7.08 4.48
C ARG A 210 -16.39 -6.48 4.38
N GLN A 211 -15.63 -6.59 5.47
CA GLN A 211 -14.21 -6.25 5.48
C GLN A 211 -13.37 -7.48 5.12
N ARG A 212 -12.81 -7.56 3.89
CA ARG A 212 -11.92 -8.66 3.46
C ARG A 212 -10.56 -8.60 4.17
N ARG A 213 -10.02 -7.40 4.32
CA ARG A 213 -8.77 -7.12 5.04
C ARG A 213 -8.89 -5.77 5.73
N SER A 214 -8.47 -5.70 6.97
CA SER A 214 -8.40 -4.45 7.73
C SER A 214 -7.03 -3.79 7.57
N GLY A 215 -6.99 -2.47 7.56
CA GLY A 215 -5.75 -1.75 7.77
C GLY A 215 -5.17 -2.07 9.16
N PHE A 216 -3.86 -2.17 9.27
CA PHE A 216 -3.17 -2.63 10.48
C PHE A 216 -3.63 -4.02 10.92
N GLN A 217 -3.73 -4.95 9.99
CA GLN A 217 -4.24 -6.30 10.23
C GLN A 217 -3.42 -7.06 11.28
N HIS A 218 -2.09 -7.02 11.18
CA HIS A 218 -1.20 -7.74 12.09
C HIS A 218 -1.24 -7.16 13.50
N LEU A 219 -1.36 -5.84 13.65
CA LEU A 219 -1.56 -5.19 14.94
C LEU A 219 -2.91 -5.54 15.57
N ARG A 220 -3.97 -5.64 14.76
CA ARG A 220 -5.29 -6.07 15.24
C ARG A 220 -5.26 -7.51 15.75
N GLU A 221 -4.63 -8.39 15.00
CA GLU A 221 -4.43 -9.79 15.41
C GLU A 221 -3.61 -9.89 16.68
N TYR A 222 -2.50 -9.15 16.74
CA TYR A 222 -1.63 -9.08 17.93
C TYR A 222 -2.40 -8.53 19.14
N SER A 223 -3.10 -7.41 18.98
CA SER A 223 -3.91 -6.78 20.05
C SER A 223 -4.90 -7.76 20.66
N LYS A 224 -5.65 -8.46 19.81
CA LYS A 224 -6.62 -9.47 20.22
C LYS A 224 -5.96 -10.67 20.90
N ALA A 225 -4.88 -11.19 20.33
CA ALA A 225 -4.17 -12.37 20.86
C ALA A 225 -3.55 -12.12 22.25
N HIS A 226 -3.17 -10.87 22.54
CA HIS A 226 -2.52 -10.49 23.81
C HIS A 226 -3.47 -9.78 24.81
N GLY A 227 -4.78 -9.81 24.55
CA GLY A 227 -5.77 -9.27 25.49
C GLY A 227 -5.89 -7.75 25.54
N TYR A 228 -5.34 -7.02 24.56
CA TYR A 228 -5.50 -5.57 24.45
C TYR A 228 -6.86 -5.14 23.84
N GLY A 229 -7.67 -6.10 23.37
CA GLY A 229 -8.98 -5.83 22.75
C GLY A 229 -8.87 -5.28 21.33
N GLU A 230 -9.86 -4.47 20.95
CA GLU A 230 -9.90 -3.84 19.62
C GLU A 230 -8.82 -2.76 19.48
N LEU A 231 -8.22 -2.67 18.30
CA LEU A 231 -7.18 -1.68 18.01
C LEU A 231 -7.77 -0.26 17.98
N ALA A 232 -7.55 0.51 19.02
CA ALA A 232 -8.11 1.84 19.23
C ALA A 232 -7.24 2.95 18.64
N LEU A 233 -7.06 2.98 17.31
CA LEU A 233 -6.21 3.98 16.63
C LEU A 233 -6.65 5.41 16.91
N ASP A 234 -7.96 5.70 16.94
CA ASP A 234 -8.45 7.08 17.16
C ASP A 234 -8.21 7.56 18.58
N ALA A 235 -8.21 6.65 19.57
CA ALA A 235 -7.84 6.98 20.94
C ALA A 235 -6.34 7.20 21.09
N ALA A 236 -5.53 6.37 20.43
CA ALA A 236 -4.07 6.48 20.49
C ALA A 236 -3.53 7.71 19.71
N PHE A 237 -4.25 8.12 18.66
CA PHE A 237 -3.89 9.25 17.77
C PHE A 237 -5.09 10.19 17.60
N PRO A 238 -5.48 10.98 18.62
CA PRO A 238 -6.69 11.81 18.59
C PRO A 238 -6.62 12.94 17.57
N ASP A 239 -5.42 13.37 17.18
CA ASP A 239 -5.15 14.37 16.13
C ASP A 239 -4.96 13.73 14.74
N ARG A 240 -5.35 12.45 14.57
CA ARG A 240 -5.19 11.73 13.32
C ARG A 240 -5.87 12.44 12.18
N ARG A 241 -5.15 12.60 11.07
CA ARG A 241 -5.66 13.14 9.81
C ARG A 241 -5.20 12.28 8.64
N ASP A 242 -6.06 12.23 7.63
CA ASP A 242 -5.80 11.56 6.37
C ASP A 242 -5.62 12.60 5.25
N ARG A 243 -4.74 12.32 4.27
CA ARG A 243 -4.48 13.15 3.09
C ARG A 243 -4.53 12.27 1.85
N ILE A 244 -5.41 12.56 0.91
CA ILE A 244 -5.60 11.77 -0.32
C ILE A 244 -4.50 12.12 -1.30
N GLU A 245 -3.75 11.11 -1.73
CA GLU A 245 -2.76 11.23 -2.79
C GLU A 245 -3.26 10.75 -4.15
N VAL A 246 -4.00 9.64 -4.15
CA VAL A 246 -4.60 9.06 -5.36
C VAL A 246 -5.98 8.53 -5.02
N LEU A 247 -6.96 8.84 -5.85
CA LEU A 247 -8.30 8.29 -5.78
C LEU A 247 -8.77 7.98 -7.20
N MET A 248 -8.98 6.70 -7.47
CA MET A 248 -9.32 6.15 -8.78
C MET A 248 -10.61 5.37 -8.71
N ALA A 249 -11.39 5.39 -9.81
CA ALA A 249 -12.59 4.58 -9.95
C ALA A 249 -12.68 3.95 -11.34
N GLU A 250 -13.09 2.70 -11.39
CA GLU A 250 -13.45 1.99 -12.62
C GLU A 250 -14.65 1.09 -12.36
N GLY A 251 -15.74 1.28 -13.11
CA GLY A 251 -17.00 0.59 -12.83
C GLY A 251 -17.49 0.86 -11.41
N ASP A 252 -17.73 -0.21 -10.67
CA ASP A 252 -18.20 -0.18 -9.28
C ASP A 252 -17.05 -0.29 -8.24
N GLN A 253 -15.80 -0.15 -8.67
CA GLN A 253 -14.66 -0.24 -7.79
C GLN A 253 -14.01 1.14 -7.61
N VAL A 254 -13.62 1.45 -6.37
CA VAL A 254 -12.86 2.65 -6.02
C VAL A 254 -11.59 2.26 -5.25
N TRP A 255 -10.45 2.78 -5.70
CA TRP A 255 -9.18 2.64 -5.01
C TRP A 255 -8.70 3.99 -4.50
N ILE A 256 -8.28 4.02 -3.25
CA ILE A 256 -7.72 5.20 -2.64
C ILE A 256 -6.34 4.90 -2.05
N ARG A 257 -5.37 5.78 -2.32
CA ARG A 257 -4.12 5.89 -1.58
C ARG A 257 -4.12 7.20 -0.81
N PHE A 258 -3.86 7.11 0.48
CA PHE A 258 -3.79 8.27 1.35
C PHE A 258 -2.70 8.09 2.40
N ASN A 259 -2.16 9.19 2.89
CA ASN A 259 -1.29 9.19 4.06
C ASN A 259 -2.14 9.44 5.30
N THR A 260 -1.95 8.62 6.33
CA THR A 260 -2.53 8.84 7.66
C THR A 260 -1.42 9.26 8.60
N SER A 261 -1.64 10.33 9.36
CA SER A 261 -0.67 10.85 10.31
C SER A 261 -1.34 11.29 11.61
N GLY A 262 -0.58 11.28 12.71
CA GLY A 262 -1.04 11.73 14.02
C GLY A 262 0.07 11.63 15.06
N THR A 263 -0.22 12.11 16.27
CA THR A 263 0.69 12.07 17.42
C THR A 263 0.26 10.95 18.37
N HIS A 264 1.19 10.09 18.77
CA HIS A 264 0.95 8.96 19.67
C HIS A 264 0.76 9.45 21.10
N GLN A 265 -0.48 9.65 21.53
CA GLN A 265 -0.86 10.29 22.80
C GLN A 265 -1.48 9.34 23.83
N ALA A 266 -1.87 8.11 23.43
CA ALA A 266 -2.34 7.10 24.37
C ALA A 266 -1.77 5.72 24.03
N SER A 267 -1.87 4.78 24.97
CA SER A 267 -1.32 3.42 24.81
C SER A 267 -1.97 2.69 23.65
N ILE A 268 -1.18 1.92 22.90
CA ILE A 268 -1.62 1.04 21.82
C ILE A 268 -0.86 -0.29 21.85
N CYS A 269 -1.55 -1.41 21.91
CA CYS A 269 -0.94 -2.75 21.95
C CYS A 269 0.16 -2.91 23.00
N GLY A 270 -0.03 -2.34 24.20
CA GLY A 270 0.96 -2.36 25.28
C GLY A 270 2.10 -1.35 25.14
N LEU A 271 2.20 -0.63 24.03
CA LEU A 271 3.15 0.47 23.86
C LEU A 271 2.59 1.72 24.54
N PRO A 272 3.29 2.30 25.52
CA PRO A 272 2.86 3.54 26.16
C PRO A 272 2.93 4.73 25.19
N ALA A 273 2.15 5.77 25.47
CA ALA A 273 2.21 7.02 24.71
C ALA A 273 3.65 7.53 24.60
N SER A 274 4.10 7.80 23.37
CA SER A 274 5.48 8.24 23.12
C SER A 274 5.61 9.72 22.76
N GLY A 275 4.48 10.42 22.49
CA GLY A 275 4.48 11.78 21.98
C GLY A 275 5.03 11.92 20.55
N LYS A 276 5.44 10.81 19.91
CA LYS A 276 6.01 10.84 18.57
C LYS A 276 4.93 11.09 17.52
N ARG A 277 5.26 11.90 16.52
CA ARG A 277 4.47 11.99 15.30
C ARG A 277 4.74 10.76 14.44
N VAL A 278 3.67 10.17 13.91
CA VAL A 278 3.71 9.02 13.01
C VAL A 278 2.97 9.39 11.72
N GLY A 279 3.48 8.94 10.58
CA GLY A 279 2.85 9.12 9.28
C GLY A 279 3.16 7.94 8.38
N VAL A 280 2.10 7.28 7.87
CA VAL A 280 2.24 6.09 7.02
C VAL A 280 1.24 6.10 5.86
N PRO A 281 1.60 5.48 4.71
CA PRO A 281 0.67 5.31 3.62
C PRO A 281 -0.33 4.21 3.94
N VAL A 282 -1.54 4.40 3.43
CA VAL A 282 -2.62 3.42 3.45
C VAL A 282 -3.25 3.35 2.07
N VAL A 283 -3.58 2.15 1.63
CA VAL A 283 -4.38 1.92 0.43
C VAL A 283 -5.65 1.18 0.81
N ALA A 284 -6.76 1.57 0.20
CA ALA A 284 -8.01 0.82 0.35
C ALA A 284 -8.69 0.62 -1.01
N ILE A 285 -9.31 -0.54 -1.15
CA ILE A 285 -10.17 -0.94 -2.28
C ILE A 285 -11.58 -1.05 -1.75
N MET A 286 -12.54 -0.39 -2.40
CA MET A 286 -13.95 -0.44 -2.04
C MET A 286 -14.76 -0.89 -3.25
N ASN A 287 -15.55 -1.94 -3.08
CA ASN A 287 -16.48 -2.45 -4.09
C ASN A 287 -17.89 -1.94 -3.77
N PHE A 288 -18.50 -1.27 -4.75
CA PHE A 288 -19.82 -0.67 -4.65
C PHE A 288 -20.88 -1.55 -5.30
N SER A 289 -22.11 -1.45 -4.81
CA SER A 289 -23.30 -1.98 -5.45
C SER A 289 -24.51 -1.16 -4.98
N GLY A 290 -25.34 -0.72 -5.91
CA GLY A 290 -26.49 0.13 -5.60
C GLY A 290 -26.13 1.46 -4.93
N GLY A 291 -24.99 2.04 -5.25
CA GLY A 291 -24.50 3.31 -4.68
C GLY A 291 -23.95 3.23 -3.27
N GLN A 292 -23.81 2.02 -2.72
CA GLN A 292 -23.21 1.78 -1.41
C GLN A 292 -21.98 0.89 -1.53
N TRP A 293 -20.93 1.14 -0.72
CA TRP A 293 -19.82 0.23 -0.67
C TRP A 293 -20.17 -0.98 0.22
N ARG A 294 -20.09 -2.18 -0.35
CA ARG A 294 -20.45 -3.43 0.31
C ARG A 294 -19.26 -4.24 0.76
N GLU A 295 -18.11 -3.97 0.19
CA GLU A 295 -16.89 -4.69 0.53
C GLU A 295 -15.71 -3.74 0.53
N SER A 296 -14.77 -3.96 1.47
CA SER A 296 -13.49 -3.25 1.47
C SER A 296 -12.32 -4.16 1.79
N TRP A 297 -11.18 -3.81 1.21
CA TRP A 297 -9.87 -4.36 1.48
C TRP A 297 -8.94 -3.19 1.78
N THR A 298 -8.28 -3.20 2.93
CA THR A 298 -7.42 -2.09 3.35
C THR A 298 -6.04 -2.60 3.71
N PHE A 299 -5.03 -1.86 3.31
CA PHE A 299 -3.64 -2.19 3.54
C PHE A 299 -2.88 -0.94 4.00
N ALA A 300 -2.22 -1.03 5.16
CA ALA A 300 -1.41 0.02 5.75
C ALA A 300 0.05 -0.43 5.86
N ASP A 301 0.99 0.50 5.82
CA ASP A 301 2.39 0.24 6.18
C ASP A 301 2.52 0.03 7.70
N GLU A 302 2.15 -1.16 8.17
CA GLU A 302 2.22 -1.50 9.59
C GLU A 302 3.66 -1.58 10.10
N PHE A 303 4.58 -2.04 9.25
CA PHE A 303 5.97 -2.16 9.67
C PHE A 303 6.62 -0.78 9.82
N GLY A 304 6.39 0.13 8.88
CA GLY A 304 6.82 1.52 9.00
C GLY A 304 6.20 2.24 10.19
N PHE A 305 4.92 1.95 10.51
CA PHE A 305 4.25 2.45 11.70
C PHE A 305 4.97 1.99 12.99
N LEU A 306 5.27 0.70 13.11
CA LEU A 306 5.94 0.13 14.28
C LEU A 306 7.39 0.62 14.41
N LEU A 307 8.09 0.81 13.29
CA LEU A 307 9.42 1.41 13.27
C LEU A 307 9.42 2.82 13.84
N GLN A 308 8.45 3.65 13.43
CA GLN A 308 8.31 5.02 13.92
C GLN A 308 8.00 5.07 15.41
N LEU A 309 7.26 4.09 15.94
CA LEU A 309 7.01 3.93 17.38
C LEU A 309 8.20 3.37 18.14
N GLY A 310 9.22 2.81 17.46
CA GLY A 310 10.39 2.17 18.07
C GLY A 310 10.15 0.71 18.49
N ALA A 311 9.13 0.07 17.95
CA ALA A 311 8.75 -1.30 18.29
C ALA A 311 8.61 -2.22 17.05
N PRO A 312 9.59 -2.26 16.10
CA PRO A 312 9.44 -2.92 14.80
C PRO A 312 9.19 -4.42 14.89
N ASN A 313 9.61 -5.05 15.98
CA ASN A 313 9.48 -6.49 16.17
C ASN A 313 8.24 -6.90 17.01
N LEU A 314 7.39 -5.94 17.40
CA LEU A 314 6.25 -6.20 18.28
C LEU A 314 5.38 -7.36 17.81
N VAL A 315 5.01 -7.35 16.53
CA VAL A 315 4.11 -8.35 15.93
C VAL A 315 4.84 -9.55 15.30
N LEU A 316 6.17 -9.58 15.41
CA LEU A 316 7.03 -10.65 14.88
C LEU A 316 7.43 -11.69 15.96
N LEU A 317 6.93 -11.53 17.16
CA LEU A 317 7.20 -12.37 18.33
C LEU A 317 6.20 -13.50 18.45
#